data_65e1aec0c5b8d39e22fe8fba1ef08ca9
#
_entry.id   65e1aec0c5b8d39e22fe8fba1ef08ca9
#
_cell.length_a   1.000
_cell.length_b   1.000
_cell.length_c   1.000
_cell.angle_alpha   90.00
_cell.angle_beta   90.00
_cell.angle_gamma   90.00
#
_symmetry.space_group_name_H-M   'P 1'
#
loop_
_entity.id
_entity.type
_entity.pdbx_description
1 polymer ?
#
loop_
_entity_poly.entity_id
_entity_poly.type
_entity_poly.pdbx_seq_one_letter_code
_entity_poly.pdbx_strand_id
1 'polypeptide(L)'
;DTFNYTLTSSQKRFRVIDAFNDTQDIEMRLTGMNTLNQRFYLGTTQTGAPQEYGFNGHDSAGDAKVDVYPVPDQVYSMRFNLIIPQVDLSADTDELVMNEFPVLLGAWAKAISERGEDGGQNTSEAYQLYQYALNDAISQDAAIAQDELIWNVV
;
A
#
# COMPACT_ATOMS: atom_id res chain seq x y z
N ASP A 1 3.20 -27.03 -11.10
CA ASP A 1 2.73 -26.40 -9.85
C ASP A 1 3.30 -24.99 -9.80
N THR A 2 2.42 -23.99 -9.82
CA THR A 2 2.82 -22.57 -9.85
C THR A 2 2.69 -22.01 -8.45
N PHE A 3 3.76 -21.47 -7.90
CA PHE A 3 3.79 -20.81 -6.59
C PHE A 3 4.10 -19.31 -6.69
N ASN A 4 4.45 -18.82 -7.87
CA ASN A 4 4.78 -17.44 -8.16
C ASN A 4 3.63 -16.77 -8.91
N TYR A 5 3.14 -15.65 -8.39
CA TYR A 5 2.03 -14.88 -8.93
C TYR A 5 2.43 -13.42 -9.07
N THR A 6 1.72 -12.69 -9.92
CA THR A 6 1.92 -11.25 -10.11
C THR A 6 0.70 -10.51 -9.61
N LEU A 7 0.91 -9.53 -8.73
CA LEU A 7 -0.13 -8.59 -8.29
C LEU A 7 -0.04 -7.33 -9.15
N THR A 8 -1.04 -7.17 -10.02
CA THR A 8 -1.13 -6.01 -10.91
C THR A 8 -2.06 -4.97 -10.29
N SER A 9 -1.60 -3.72 -10.17
CA SER A 9 -2.41 -2.59 -9.74
C SER A 9 -2.26 -1.41 -10.69
N SER A 10 -3.27 -0.53 -10.74
CA SER A 10 -3.23 0.70 -11.54
C SER A 10 -2.08 1.62 -11.15
N GLN A 11 -1.70 1.57 -9.87
CA GLN A 11 -0.50 2.20 -9.32
C GLN A 11 0.48 1.09 -8.94
N LYS A 12 1.70 1.13 -9.46
CA LYS A 12 2.76 0.16 -9.17
C LYS A 12 3.23 0.17 -7.71
N ARG A 13 2.68 1.05 -6.89
CA ARG A 13 2.94 1.17 -5.45
C ARG A 13 1.67 0.84 -4.69
N PHE A 14 1.77 -0.10 -3.78
CA PHE A 14 0.70 -0.45 -2.85
C PHE A 14 1.31 -0.97 -1.54
N ARG A 15 0.51 -0.94 -0.49
CA ARG A 15 0.82 -1.59 0.79
C ARG A 15 -0.21 -2.70 1.01
N VAL A 16 0.24 -3.91 1.28
CA VAL A 16 -0.65 -5.00 1.71
C VAL A 16 -0.96 -4.80 3.19
N ILE A 17 -2.25 -4.84 3.53
CA ILE A 17 -2.74 -4.83 4.90
C ILE A 17 -2.73 -6.27 5.41
N ASP A 18 -3.45 -7.14 4.72
CA ASP A 18 -3.61 -8.54 5.03
C ASP A 18 -3.82 -9.37 3.75
N ALA A 19 -3.72 -10.67 3.88
CA ALA A 19 -3.99 -11.61 2.81
C ALA A 19 -4.72 -12.84 3.37
N PHE A 20 -5.72 -13.32 2.63
CA PHE A 20 -6.54 -14.47 3.02
C PHE A 20 -6.59 -15.52 1.90
N ASN A 21 -6.62 -16.77 2.29
CA ASN A 21 -7.03 -17.87 1.44
C ASN A 21 -8.51 -18.14 1.69
N ASP A 22 -9.37 -17.57 0.85
CA ASP A 22 -10.84 -17.64 0.98
C ASP A 22 -11.38 -19.08 0.76
N THR A 23 -10.61 -19.95 0.11
CA THR A 23 -11.01 -21.36 -0.10
C THR A 23 -10.94 -22.17 1.19
N GLN A 24 -10.04 -21.81 2.11
CA GLN A 24 -9.79 -22.53 3.37
C GLN A 24 -10.12 -21.69 4.60
N ASP A 25 -10.59 -20.45 4.42
CA ASP A 25 -10.85 -19.48 5.50
C ASP A 25 -9.62 -19.28 6.42
N ILE A 26 -8.43 -19.15 5.81
CA ILE A 26 -7.17 -19.00 6.53
C ILE A 26 -6.55 -17.63 6.19
N GLU A 27 -6.14 -16.90 7.23
CA GLU A 27 -5.28 -15.75 7.08
C GLU A 27 -3.87 -16.18 6.68
N MET A 28 -3.33 -15.55 5.62
CA MET A 28 -2.01 -15.85 5.10
C MET A 28 -0.96 -14.96 5.78
N ARG A 29 0.11 -15.58 6.25
CA ARG A 29 1.19 -14.87 6.94
C ARG A 29 2.23 -14.34 5.96
N LEU A 30 2.62 -13.07 6.11
CA LEU A 30 3.77 -12.51 5.41
C LEU A 30 5.06 -13.14 5.96
N THR A 31 5.84 -13.76 5.08
CA THR A 31 7.09 -14.45 5.41
C THR A 31 8.22 -13.90 4.53
N GLY A 32 9.42 -13.76 5.12
CA GLY A 32 10.58 -13.27 4.38
C GLY A 32 11.02 -14.25 3.28
N MET A 33 11.41 -13.72 2.11
CA MET A 33 11.83 -14.52 0.95
C MET A 33 12.98 -15.50 1.27
N ASN A 34 13.88 -15.15 2.18
CA ASN A 34 14.94 -16.07 2.58
C ASN A 34 14.39 -17.36 3.20
N THR A 35 13.37 -17.25 4.04
CA THR A 35 12.70 -18.42 4.65
C THR A 35 11.93 -19.23 3.60
N LEU A 36 11.21 -18.55 2.70
CA LEU A 36 10.49 -19.22 1.62
C LEU A 36 11.46 -19.96 0.69
N ASN A 37 12.58 -19.34 0.31
CA ASN A 37 13.62 -19.97 -0.53
C ASN A 37 14.23 -21.20 0.15
N GLN A 38 14.45 -21.15 1.46
CA GLN A 38 14.91 -22.33 2.19
C GLN A 38 13.91 -23.50 2.10
N ARG A 39 12.62 -23.21 2.21
CA ARG A 39 11.56 -24.23 2.09
C ARG A 39 11.38 -24.76 0.68
N PHE A 40 11.54 -23.89 -0.33
CA PHE A 40 11.41 -24.30 -1.74
C PHE A 40 12.61 -25.11 -2.25
N TYR A 41 13.83 -24.73 -1.84
CA TYR A 41 15.05 -25.23 -2.48
C TYR A 41 15.96 -26.07 -1.59
N LEU A 42 15.86 -25.94 -0.26
CA LEU A 42 16.73 -26.68 0.67
C LEU A 42 16.01 -27.81 1.43
N GLY A 43 14.70 -27.90 1.32
CA GLY A 43 13.88 -28.91 1.96
C GLY A 43 13.05 -29.70 0.95
N THR A 44 12.24 -30.64 1.45
CA THR A 44 11.19 -31.26 0.64
C THR A 44 10.06 -30.24 0.46
N THR A 45 9.83 -29.79 -0.76
CA THR A 45 8.76 -28.86 -1.09
C THR A 45 7.41 -29.47 -0.70
N GLN A 46 6.67 -28.79 0.15
CA GLN A 46 5.33 -29.19 0.54
C GLN A 46 4.31 -28.64 -0.42
N THR A 47 3.32 -29.45 -0.77
CA THR A 47 2.15 -29.04 -1.56
C THR A 47 0.92 -28.99 -0.68
N GLY A 48 0.00 -28.08 -0.96
CA GLY A 48 -1.24 -27.95 -0.21
C GLY A 48 -1.81 -26.53 -0.24
N ALA A 49 -2.71 -26.23 0.69
CA ALA A 49 -3.31 -24.91 0.79
C ALA A 49 -2.28 -23.85 1.19
N PRO A 50 -2.12 -22.74 0.43
CA PRO A 50 -1.24 -21.64 0.80
C PRO A 50 -1.62 -21.00 2.14
N GLN A 51 -0.62 -20.83 3.01
CA GLN A 51 -0.75 -20.23 4.34
C GLN A 51 0.25 -19.07 4.53
N GLU A 52 1.27 -19.02 3.71
CA GLU A 52 2.31 -17.99 3.78
C GLU A 52 2.51 -17.37 2.41
N TYR A 53 2.89 -16.10 2.39
CA TYR A 53 3.27 -15.41 1.17
C TYR A 53 4.48 -14.52 1.40
N GLY A 54 5.21 -14.20 0.34
CA GLY A 54 6.35 -13.30 0.38
C GLY A 54 6.53 -12.56 -0.93
N PHE A 55 7.06 -11.35 -0.88
CA PHE A 55 7.32 -10.55 -2.08
C PHE A 55 8.68 -10.91 -2.69
N ASN A 56 8.67 -11.33 -3.95
CA ASN A 56 9.84 -11.72 -4.73
C ASN A 56 10.20 -10.68 -5.81
N GLY A 57 10.31 -9.40 -5.39
CA GLY A 57 10.66 -8.32 -6.31
C GLY A 57 9.50 -7.89 -7.22
N HIS A 58 9.87 -7.45 -8.44
CA HIS A 58 8.93 -6.94 -9.44
C HIS A 58 9.22 -7.62 -10.78
N ASP A 59 8.21 -7.64 -11.64
CA ASP A 59 8.39 -8.08 -13.02
C ASP A 59 8.93 -6.93 -13.91
N SER A 60 9.06 -7.21 -15.23
CA SER A 60 9.54 -6.20 -16.19
C SER A 60 8.57 -5.05 -16.41
N ALA A 61 7.29 -5.22 -16.08
CA ALA A 61 6.27 -4.19 -16.13
C ALA A 61 6.24 -3.33 -14.84
N GLY A 62 6.94 -3.78 -13.78
CA GLY A 62 7.00 -3.15 -12.47
C GLY A 62 5.89 -3.62 -11.53
N ASP A 63 5.18 -4.70 -11.86
CA ASP A 63 4.18 -5.30 -10.99
C ASP A 63 4.85 -6.21 -9.95
N ALA A 64 4.29 -6.26 -8.75
CA ALA A 64 4.90 -7.02 -7.66
C ALA A 64 4.73 -8.53 -7.84
N LYS A 65 5.81 -9.27 -7.68
CA LYS A 65 5.79 -10.73 -7.64
C LYS A 65 5.58 -11.22 -6.21
N VAL A 66 4.70 -12.20 -6.07
CA VAL A 66 4.36 -12.83 -4.80
C VAL A 66 4.54 -14.34 -4.92
N ASP A 67 5.33 -14.92 -4.02
CA ASP A 67 5.47 -16.35 -3.88
C ASP A 67 4.60 -16.82 -2.70
N VAL A 68 3.92 -17.95 -2.86
CA VAL A 68 3.05 -18.53 -1.83
C VAL A 68 3.54 -19.90 -1.41
N TYR A 69 3.35 -20.24 -0.14
CA TYR A 69 3.75 -21.50 0.43
C TYR A 69 2.68 -22.04 1.42
N PRO A 70 2.38 -23.35 1.46
CA PRO A 70 2.84 -24.42 0.56
C PRO A 70 2.52 -24.19 -0.91
N VAL A 71 3.19 -24.92 -1.82
CA VAL A 71 2.89 -24.85 -3.25
C VAL A 71 1.46 -25.34 -3.48
N PRO A 72 0.60 -24.53 -4.13
CA PRO A 72 -0.79 -24.93 -4.37
C PRO A 72 -0.91 -26.27 -5.09
N ASP A 73 -1.67 -27.20 -4.53
CA ASP A 73 -2.00 -28.50 -5.11
C ASP A 73 -3.31 -28.51 -5.91
N GLN A 74 -4.08 -27.45 -5.78
CA GLN A 74 -5.34 -27.21 -6.51
C GLN A 74 -5.56 -25.71 -6.73
N VAL A 75 -6.71 -25.33 -7.26
CA VAL A 75 -7.11 -23.93 -7.40
C VAL A 75 -7.59 -23.37 -6.06
N TYR A 76 -6.96 -22.29 -5.60
CA TYR A 76 -7.33 -21.55 -4.40
C TYR A 76 -7.68 -20.12 -4.77
N SER A 77 -8.71 -19.57 -4.11
CA SER A 77 -9.04 -18.16 -4.14
C SER A 77 -8.27 -17.44 -3.06
N MET A 78 -7.36 -16.55 -3.45
CA MET A 78 -6.58 -15.73 -2.53
C MET A 78 -6.99 -14.26 -2.66
N ARG A 79 -7.25 -13.61 -1.54
CA ARG A 79 -7.61 -12.19 -1.47
C ARG A 79 -6.51 -11.42 -0.77
N PHE A 80 -6.11 -10.30 -1.38
CA PHE A 80 -5.17 -9.34 -0.81
C PHE A 80 -5.90 -8.02 -0.60
N ASN A 81 -5.94 -7.54 0.64
CA ASN A 81 -6.43 -6.21 0.96
C ASN A 81 -5.27 -5.22 0.85
N LEU A 82 -5.43 -4.22 -0.02
CA LEU A 82 -4.36 -3.32 -0.40
C LEU A 82 -4.73 -1.87 -0.12
N ILE A 83 -3.78 -1.08 0.35
CA ILE A 83 -3.83 0.37 0.28
C ILE A 83 -3.13 0.78 -1.01
N ILE A 84 -3.87 1.44 -1.91
CA ILE A 84 -3.36 1.91 -3.19
C ILE A 84 -3.35 3.44 -3.15
N PRO A 85 -2.21 4.11 -3.46
CA PRO A 85 -2.17 5.56 -3.56
C PRO A 85 -3.13 6.06 -4.65
N GLN A 86 -3.64 7.27 -4.49
CA GLN A 86 -4.42 7.90 -5.54
C GLN A 86 -3.60 8.02 -6.83
N VAL A 87 -4.26 7.80 -7.97
CA VAL A 87 -3.69 8.02 -9.32
C VAL A 87 -3.44 9.52 -9.51
N ASP A 88 -2.37 9.88 -10.23
CA ASP A 88 -2.11 11.26 -10.58
C ASP A 88 -3.29 11.84 -11.36
N LEU A 89 -3.78 13.00 -10.92
CA LEU A 89 -4.86 13.70 -11.58
C LEU A 89 -4.34 14.27 -12.91
N SER A 90 -4.94 13.87 -14.03
CA SER A 90 -4.49 14.23 -15.38
C SER A 90 -5.59 14.81 -16.27
N ALA A 91 -6.84 14.57 -15.95
CA ALA A 91 -8.01 15.05 -16.70
C ALA A 91 -8.91 15.91 -15.81
N ASP A 92 -9.67 16.82 -16.45
CA ASP A 92 -10.61 17.71 -15.75
C ASP A 92 -11.78 16.95 -15.06
N THR A 93 -11.96 15.67 -15.42
CA THR A 93 -12.97 14.78 -14.84
C THR A 93 -12.46 13.95 -13.69
N ASP A 94 -11.16 14.02 -13.40
CA ASP A 94 -10.55 13.24 -12.33
C ASP A 94 -10.96 13.83 -10.96
N GLU A 95 -11.41 12.96 -10.08
CA GLU A 95 -11.86 13.34 -8.74
C GLU A 95 -10.77 13.08 -7.70
N LEU A 96 -10.62 14.02 -6.78
CA LEU A 96 -9.74 13.88 -5.63
C LEU A 96 -10.42 13.00 -4.57
N VAL A 97 -9.80 11.88 -4.21
CA VAL A 97 -10.35 10.95 -3.20
C VAL A 97 -10.09 11.46 -1.77
N MET A 98 -9.01 12.20 -1.56
CA MET A 98 -8.67 12.79 -0.26
C MET A 98 -9.35 14.15 -0.04
N ASN A 99 -9.27 14.67 1.20
CA ASN A 99 -9.73 16.01 1.52
C ASN A 99 -9.06 17.07 0.62
N GLU A 100 -9.84 17.96 0.02
CA GLU A 100 -9.37 18.98 -0.93
C GLU A 100 -8.57 20.13 -0.28
N PHE A 101 -8.81 20.41 1.00
CA PHE A 101 -8.23 21.55 1.70
C PHE A 101 -6.70 21.61 1.66
N PRO A 102 -5.94 20.53 1.92
CA PRO A 102 -4.48 20.55 1.80
C PRO A 102 -4.01 20.90 0.40
N VAL A 103 -4.70 20.44 -0.64
CA VAL A 103 -4.34 20.72 -2.04
C VAL A 103 -4.56 22.19 -2.34
N LEU A 104 -5.71 22.74 -1.96
CA LEU A 104 -6.07 24.13 -2.17
C LEU A 104 -5.09 25.07 -1.44
N LEU A 105 -4.84 24.84 -0.15
CA LEU A 105 -3.95 25.67 0.65
C LEU A 105 -2.49 25.54 0.20
N GLY A 106 -2.07 24.36 -0.22
CA GLY A 106 -0.73 24.15 -0.80
C GLY A 106 -0.53 24.89 -2.11
N ALA A 107 -1.51 24.86 -3.00
CA ALA A 107 -1.50 25.63 -4.25
C ALA A 107 -1.47 27.14 -3.98
N TRP A 108 -2.27 27.62 -3.02
CA TRP A 108 -2.29 29.01 -2.61
C TRP A 108 -0.96 29.47 -2.00
N ALA A 109 -0.36 28.68 -1.10
CA ALA A 109 0.95 28.98 -0.52
C ALA A 109 2.04 29.07 -1.61
N LYS A 110 2.02 28.16 -2.61
CA LYS A 110 2.93 28.20 -3.75
C LYS A 110 2.72 29.45 -4.59
N ALA A 111 1.47 29.81 -4.91
CA ALA A 111 1.16 30.99 -5.73
C ALA A 111 1.63 32.29 -5.08
N ILE A 112 1.47 32.44 -3.74
CA ILE A 112 2.00 33.61 -3.01
C ILE A 112 3.52 33.60 -3.03
N SER A 113 4.16 32.46 -2.83
CA SER A 113 5.62 32.34 -2.85
C SER A 113 6.22 32.76 -4.21
N GLU A 114 5.56 32.40 -5.29
CA GLU A 114 6.01 32.78 -6.65
C GLU A 114 5.86 34.28 -6.96
N ARG A 115 4.86 34.94 -6.36
CA ARG A 115 4.65 36.38 -6.53
C ARG A 115 5.69 37.24 -5.83
N GLY A 116 6.17 36.81 -4.65
CA GLY A 116 7.28 37.44 -3.95
C GLY A 116 7.08 38.89 -3.47
N GLU A 117 5.81 39.37 -3.45
CA GLU A 117 5.50 40.80 -3.28
C GLU A 117 5.58 41.30 -1.83
N ASP A 118 5.67 40.40 -0.83
CA ASP A 118 5.48 40.73 0.59
C ASP A 118 6.67 40.40 1.50
N GLY A 119 7.84 40.15 0.92
CA GLY A 119 9.04 39.79 1.69
C GLY A 119 8.97 38.44 2.40
N GLY A 120 7.97 37.59 2.10
CA GLY A 120 7.84 36.23 2.58
C GLY A 120 6.94 36.06 3.82
N GLN A 121 6.35 37.11 4.37
CA GLN A 121 5.53 37.03 5.58
C GLN A 121 4.20 36.29 5.30
N ASN A 122 3.44 36.69 4.28
CA ASN A 122 2.20 36.01 3.90
C ASN A 122 2.47 34.59 3.38
N THR A 123 3.61 34.37 2.73
CA THR A 123 4.07 33.03 2.34
C THR A 123 4.24 32.11 3.54
N SER A 124 4.84 32.61 4.62
CA SER A 124 5.03 31.84 5.85
C SER A 124 3.71 31.47 6.51
N GLU A 125 2.76 32.41 6.59
CA GLU A 125 1.42 32.17 7.14
C GLU A 125 0.63 31.16 6.28
N ALA A 126 0.63 31.33 4.96
CA ALA A 126 -0.02 30.42 4.05
C ALA A 126 0.57 28.99 4.13
N TYR A 127 1.88 28.88 4.26
CA TYR A 127 2.54 27.60 4.42
C TYR A 127 2.20 26.94 5.76
N GLN A 128 2.09 27.66 6.84
CA GLN A 128 1.64 27.14 8.14
C GLN A 128 0.20 26.61 8.06
N LEU A 129 -0.72 27.36 7.43
CA LEU A 129 -2.10 26.90 7.22
C LEU A 129 -2.14 25.61 6.38
N TYR A 130 -1.34 25.51 5.35
CA TYR A 130 -1.18 24.28 4.58
C TYR A 130 -0.70 23.12 5.46
N GLN A 131 0.31 23.32 6.30
CA GLN A 131 0.82 22.27 7.19
C GLN A 131 -0.23 21.81 8.21
N TYR A 132 -1.03 22.72 8.77
CA TYR A 132 -2.13 22.36 9.66
C TYR A 132 -3.19 21.53 8.94
N ALA A 133 -3.61 21.94 7.76
CA ALA A 133 -4.60 21.20 6.96
C ALA A 133 -4.07 19.81 6.54
N LEU A 134 -2.79 19.71 6.20
CA LEU A 134 -2.16 18.45 5.85
C LEU A 134 -2.11 17.50 7.06
N ASN A 135 -1.72 18.00 8.24
CA ASN A 135 -1.69 17.18 9.45
C ASN A 135 -3.09 16.73 9.88
N ASP A 136 -4.10 17.59 9.72
CA ASP A 136 -5.49 17.24 9.99
C ASP A 136 -5.99 16.14 9.03
N ALA A 137 -5.73 16.27 7.73
CA ALA A 137 -6.08 15.27 6.75
C ALA A 137 -5.38 13.91 7.01
N ILE A 138 -4.10 13.92 7.36
CA ILE A 138 -3.35 12.71 7.74
C ILE A 138 -3.98 12.07 8.99
N SER A 139 -4.37 12.87 9.98
CA SER A 139 -4.99 12.37 11.21
C SER A 139 -6.38 11.76 10.94
N GLN A 140 -7.15 12.35 10.04
CA GLN A 140 -8.46 11.82 9.64
C GLN A 140 -8.31 10.50 8.88
N ASP A 141 -7.36 10.41 7.96
CA ASP A 141 -7.08 9.20 7.20
C ASP A 141 -6.56 8.06 8.10
N ALA A 142 -5.67 8.38 9.02
CA ALA A 142 -5.17 7.43 10.02
C ALA A 142 -6.26 6.90 10.96
N ALA A 143 -7.30 7.70 11.24
CA ALA A 143 -8.43 7.27 12.07
C ALA A 143 -9.35 6.26 11.36
N ILE A 144 -9.37 6.26 10.02
CA ILE A 144 -10.13 5.30 9.20
C ILE A 144 -9.39 3.97 9.11
N ALA A 145 -8.07 4.01 8.96
CA ALA A 145 -7.21 2.83 8.92
C ALA A 145 -6.73 2.47 10.34
N GLN A 146 -7.59 1.86 11.15
CA GLN A 146 -7.19 1.39 12.47
C GLN A 146 -6.31 0.15 12.30
N ASP A 147 -5.04 0.26 12.74
CA ASP A 147 -4.19 -0.92 12.94
C ASP A 147 -4.76 -1.71 14.12
N GLU A 148 -5.10 -2.99 13.91
CA GLU A 148 -5.47 -3.89 15.00
C GLU A 148 -4.31 -3.99 16.00
N LEU A 149 -4.57 -3.60 17.24
CA LEU A 149 -3.64 -3.84 18.36
C LEU A 149 -3.66 -5.35 18.68
N ILE A 150 -2.74 -6.10 18.09
CA ILE A 150 -2.55 -7.51 18.46
C ILE A 150 -1.84 -7.53 19.82
N TRP A 151 -2.60 -7.80 20.87
CA TRP A 151 -2.04 -8.08 22.20
C TRP A 151 -1.49 -9.51 22.19
N ASN A 152 -0.18 -9.66 22.04
CA ASN A 152 0.47 -10.92 22.34
C ASN A 152 0.55 -11.06 23.88
N VAL A 153 -0.30 -11.88 24.44
CA VAL A 153 -0.16 -12.33 25.84
C VAL A 153 1.00 -13.32 25.86
N VAL A 154 2.10 -12.92 26.48
CA VAL A 154 3.27 -13.78 26.73
C VAL A 154 2.96 -14.73 27.89
#